data_ce5e3e2b09820bd2b188359c048363c1
#
_entry.id   ce5e3e2b09820bd2b188359c048363c1
#
_cell.length_a   1.000
_cell.length_b   1.000
_cell.length_c   1.000
_cell.angle_alpha   90.00
_cell.angle_beta   90.00
_cell.angle_gamma   90.00
#
_symmetry.space_group_name_H-M   'P 1'
#
loop_
_entity.id
_entity.type
_entity.pdbx_description
1 polymer ?
#
loop_
_entity_poly.entity_id
_entity_poly.type
_entity_poly.pdbx_seq_one_letter_code
_entity_poly.pdbx_strand_id
1 'polypeptide(L)'
;MKQYFIILGSVFVLLSNFAASGQKKITNETDEQKRQRMAWWTNDRFGMFIHWGLYALPARHEWVKNRERLTNEQYQVYFDQFNPDLYNPVLWAKQAKEAGMKYAVLTSKHHEGFCLFDSKYTDYKATKTQVKRDLVKEFVEAFRAEGLEVG
;
A
#
# COMPACT_ATOMS: atom_id res chain seq x y z
N MET A 1 -70.72 5.11 39.79
CA MET A 1 -69.35 5.53 40.16
C MET A 1 -68.37 4.66 39.40
N LYS A 2 -67.68 5.20 38.37
CA LYS A 2 -66.68 4.46 37.60
C LYS A 2 -65.28 4.84 38.13
N GLN A 3 -64.56 3.88 38.67
CA GLN A 3 -63.17 4.04 39.12
C GLN A 3 -62.25 3.91 37.89
N TYR A 4 -61.45 4.93 37.61
CA TYR A 4 -60.39 4.89 36.60
C TYR A 4 -59.08 4.49 37.30
N PHE A 5 -58.51 3.36 36.93
CA PHE A 5 -57.20 2.94 37.31
C PHE A 5 -56.16 3.63 36.40
N ILE A 6 -55.33 4.50 36.95
CA ILE A 6 -54.18 5.08 36.26
C ILE A 6 -52.99 4.14 36.42
N ILE A 7 -52.57 3.50 35.33
CA ILE A 7 -51.35 2.71 35.30
C ILE A 7 -50.20 3.64 34.98
N LEU A 8 -49.35 3.94 35.97
CA LEU A 8 -48.07 4.62 35.76
C LEU A 8 -47.10 3.59 35.17
N GLY A 9 -46.84 3.71 33.87
CA GLY A 9 -45.78 2.98 33.20
C GLY A 9 -44.43 3.61 33.48
N SER A 10 -43.59 2.96 34.29
CA SER A 10 -42.18 3.37 34.47
C SER A 10 -41.38 3.03 33.22
N VAL A 11 -40.95 4.05 32.45
CA VAL A 11 -40.01 3.90 31.35
C VAL A 11 -38.61 3.76 31.93
N PHE A 12 -38.09 2.56 31.94
CA PHE A 12 -36.69 2.28 32.26
C PHE A 12 -35.83 2.63 31.03
N VAL A 13 -35.19 3.79 31.07
CA VAL A 13 -34.19 4.17 30.06
C VAL A 13 -32.88 3.41 30.40
N LEU A 14 -32.63 2.32 29.70
CA LEU A 14 -31.34 1.65 29.71
C LEU A 14 -30.32 2.53 28.96
N LEU A 15 -29.55 3.31 29.73
CA LEU A 15 -28.33 3.96 29.24
C LEU A 15 -27.29 2.86 29.02
N SER A 16 -27.23 2.33 27.79
CA SER A 16 -26.11 1.51 27.35
C SER A 16 -24.87 2.39 27.28
N ASN A 17 -23.97 2.24 28.25
CA ASN A 17 -22.62 2.76 28.16
C ASN A 17 -21.91 2.08 27.00
N PHE A 18 -21.90 2.71 25.84
CA PHE A 18 -20.94 2.39 24.78
C PHE A 18 -19.55 2.79 25.31
N ALA A 19 -18.87 1.85 25.96
CA ALA A 19 -17.45 1.94 26.16
C ALA A 19 -16.83 1.97 24.77
N ALA A 20 -16.33 3.14 24.35
CA ALA A 20 -15.48 3.26 23.18
C ALA A 20 -14.31 2.30 23.41
N SER A 21 -14.31 1.15 22.74
CA SER A 21 -13.16 0.25 22.73
C SER A 21 -12.03 0.98 22.04
N GLY A 22 -11.17 1.63 22.83
CA GLY A 22 -9.95 2.23 22.34
C GLY A 22 -9.19 1.19 21.52
N GLN A 23 -8.85 1.51 20.29
CA GLN A 23 -8.01 0.65 19.44
C GLN A 23 -6.80 0.22 20.26
N LYS A 24 -6.67 -1.10 20.50
CA LYS A 24 -5.54 -1.68 21.21
C LYS A 24 -4.28 -1.24 20.46
N LYS A 25 -3.38 -0.50 21.14
CA LYS A 25 -2.09 -0.11 20.56
C LYS A 25 -1.43 -1.37 20.01
N ILE A 26 -1.19 -1.41 18.69
CA ILE A 26 -0.60 -2.56 17.99
C ILE A 26 0.88 -2.75 18.42
N THR A 27 1.47 -1.71 19.00
CA THR A 27 2.86 -1.72 19.50
C THR A 27 2.90 -1.21 20.94
N ASN A 28 3.76 -1.82 21.77
CA ASN A 28 4.07 -1.29 23.11
C ASN A 28 5.00 -0.06 23.08
N GLU A 29 5.11 0.59 21.94
CA GLU A 29 5.97 1.72 21.69
C GLU A 29 5.45 2.98 22.40
N THR A 30 6.31 3.66 23.14
CA THR A 30 6.01 4.96 23.73
C THR A 30 5.98 6.06 22.67
N ASP A 31 5.33 7.18 22.95
CA ASP A 31 5.29 8.32 22.02
C ASP A 31 6.69 8.88 21.73
N GLU A 32 7.63 8.82 22.71
CA GLU A 32 9.02 9.20 22.49
C GLU A 32 9.74 8.23 21.54
N GLN A 33 9.60 6.93 21.76
CA GLN A 33 10.17 5.93 20.88
C GLN A 33 9.63 6.07 19.46
N LYS A 34 8.33 6.35 19.30
CA LYS A 34 7.71 6.63 18.00
C LYS A 34 8.32 7.87 17.35
N ARG A 35 8.47 8.99 18.09
CA ARG A 35 9.11 10.19 17.56
C ARG A 35 10.53 9.92 17.08
N GLN A 36 11.33 9.21 17.86
CA GLN A 36 12.71 8.87 17.51
C GLN A 36 12.75 7.99 16.24
N ARG A 37 11.93 6.94 16.17
CA ARG A 37 11.85 6.06 15.00
C ARG A 37 11.41 6.81 13.75
N MET A 38 10.52 7.79 13.88
CA MET A 38 9.96 8.56 12.76
C MET A 38 10.75 9.84 12.46
N ALA A 39 11.84 10.13 13.21
CA ALA A 39 12.58 11.37 13.04
C ALA A 39 13.16 11.53 11.63
N TRP A 40 13.65 10.46 11.04
CA TRP A 40 14.14 10.48 9.67
C TRP A 40 13.03 10.92 8.69
N TRP A 41 11.82 10.38 8.81
CA TRP A 41 10.69 10.72 7.94
C TRP A 41 10.27 12.20 8.07
N THR A 42 10.31 12.76 9.26
CA THR A 42 9.96 14.16 9.48
C THR A 42 11.06 15.13 9.03
N ASN A 43 12.31 14.67 9.00
CA ASN A 43 13.47 15.48 8.62
C ASN A 43 13.79 15.35 7.12
N ASP A 44 13.64 14.16 6.54
CA ASP A 44 13.94 13.84 5.16
C ASP A 44 12.73 14.20 4.27
N ARG A 45 12.74 15.41 3.73
CA ARG A 45 11.58 15.98 3.02
C ARG A 45 11.65 15.86 1.51
N PHE A 46 12.69 15.23 0.98
CA PHE A 46 12.89 15.07 -0.45
C PHE A 46 13.14 13.60 -0.78
N GLY A 47 12.23 13.01 -1.52
CA GLY A 47 12.26 11.61 -1.93
C GLY A 47 11.62 11.37 -3.27
N MET A 48 11.77 10.14 -3.77
CA MET A 48 11.19 9.67 -5.03
C MET A 48 9.95 8.82 -4.71
N PHE A 49 8.88 9.02 -5.45
CA PHE A 49 7.75 8.11 -5.47
C PHE A 49 7.61 7.51 -6.86
N ILE A 50 7.69 6.17 -6.95
CA ILE A 50 7.51 5.42 -8.20
C ILE A 50 6.17 4.71 -8.14
N HIS A 51 5.18 5.28 -8.84
CA HIS A 51 3.87 4.68 -9.02
C HIS A 51 3.85 3.92 -10.34
N TRP A 52 4.15 2.63 -10.27
CA TRP A 52 4.34 1.79 -11.44
C TRP A 52 3.89 0.35 -11.18
N GLY A 53 3.41 -0.32 -12.22
CA GLY A 53 2.94 -1.69 -12.18
C GLY A 53 2.40 -2.14 -13.54
N LEU A 54 1.61 -3.21 -13.54
CA LEU A 54 1.02 -3.79 -14.74
C LEU A 54 0.18 -2.77 -15.55
N TYR A 55 -0.49 -1.87 -14.84
CA TYR A 55 -1.30 -0.78 -15.43
C TYR A 55 -0.50 0.24 -16.26
N ALA A 56 0.83 0.21 -16.20
CA ALA A 56 1.65 1.08 -17.04
C ALA A 56 1.64 0.64 -18.52
N LEU A 57 1.42 -0.65 -18.81
CA LEU A 57 1.38 -1.16 -20.18
C LEU A 57 0.28 -0.52 -21.03
N PRO A 58 -0.98 -0.43 -20.59
CA PRO A 58 -2.04 0.25 -21.35
C PRO A 58 -1.81 1.76 -21.51
N ALA A 59 -0.92 2.38 -20.72
CA ALA A 59 -0.52 3.79 -20.81
C ALA A 59 -1.69 4.80 -20.81
N ARG A 60 -2.80 4.48 -20.14
CA ARG A 60 -3.97 5.35 -20.03
C ARG A 60 -4.11 5.96 -18.65
N HIS A 61 -4.15 5.15 -17.59
CA HIS A 61 -4.04 5.53 -16.18
C HIS A 61 -3.99 4.29 -15.26
N GLU A 62 -3.65 4.46 -14.00
CA GLU A 62 -3.46 3.34 -13.04
C GLU A 62 -4.76 2.58 -12.72
N TRP A 63 -5.94 3.20 -12.89
CA TRP A 63 -7.26 2.60 -12.67
C TRP A 63 -7.90 2.03 -13.95
N VAL A 64 -7.14 1.85 -15.02
CA VAL A 64 -7.65 1.45 -16.34
C VAL A 64 -8.56 0.23 -16.29
N LYS A 65 -8.19 -0.82 -15.58
CA LYS A 65 -8.99 -2.04 -15.43
C LYS A 65 -10.38 -1.76 -14.86
N ASN A 66 -10.45 -0.94 -13.82
CA ASN A 66 -11.70 -0.60 -13.16
C ASN A 66 -12.54 0.36 -14.00
N ARG A 67 -11.96 1.45 -14.48
CA ARG A 67 -12.69 2.50 -15.20
C ARG A 67 -13.19 2.04 -16.56
N GLU A 68 -12.41 1.22 -17.24
CA GLU A 68 -12.83 0.63 -18.52
C GLU A 68 -13.62 -0.67 -18.34
N ARG A 69 -13.86 -1.10 -17.08
CA ARG A 69 -14.61 -2.31 -16.72
C ARG A 69 -14.07 -3.57 -17.41
N LEU A 70 -12.72 -3.66 -17.52
CA LEU A 70 -12.07 -4.79 -18.15
C LEU A 70 -12.21 -6.04 -17.27
N THR A 71 -12.61 -7.16 -17.87
CA THR A 71 -12.64 -8.46 -17.19
C THR A 71 -11.22 -8.95 -16.91
N ASN A 72 -11.07 -10.00 -16.10
CA ASN A 72 -9.77 -10.61 -15.86
C ASN A 72 -9.15 -11.13 -17.14
N GLU A 73 -9.96 -11.75 -18.00
CA GLU A 73 -9.54 -12.32 -19.30
C GLU A 73 -9.04 -11.22 -20.25
N GLN A 74 -9.74 -10.09 -20.31
CA GLN A 74 -9.34 -8.95 -21.14
C GLN A 74 -8.06 -8.29 -20.60
N TYR A 75 -7.87 -8.30 -19.29
CA TYR A 75 -6.69 -7.70 -18.66
C TYR A 75 -5.48 -8.63 -18.67
N GLN A 76 -5.68 -9.95 -18.90
CA GLN A 76 -4.63 -10.96 -18.90
C GLN A 76 -3.53 -10.66 -19.94
N VAL A 77 -3.86 -10.03 -21.06
CA VAL A 77 -2.89 -9.67 -22.12
C VAL A 77 -1.73 -8.83 -21.56
N TYR A 78 -1.99 -7.96 -20.58
CA TYR A 78 -0.93 -7.14 -19.98
C TYR A 78 -0.01 -7.98 -19.08
N PHE A 79 -0.55 -8.99 -18.40
CA PHE A 79 0.26 -9.94 -17.63
C PHE A 79 1.16 -10.76 -18.56
N ASP A 80 0.62 -11.25 -19.66
CA ASP A 80 1.36 -12.08 -20.63
C ASP A 80 2.47 -11.30 -21.34
N GLN A 81 2.26 -9.99 -21.52
CA GLN A 81 3.22 -9.07 -22.16
C GLN A 81 4.14 -8.36 -21.17
N PHE A 82 3.97 -8.58 -19.86
CA PHE A 82 4.75 -7.85 -18.86
C PHE A 82 6.24 -8.24 -18.90
N ASN A 83 7.04 -7.39 -19.53
CA ASN A 83 8.50 -7.54 -19.66
C ASN A 83 9.17 -6.17 -19.53
N PRO A 84 9.42 -5.66 -18.31
CA PRO A 84 10.07 -4.38 -18.08
C PRO A 84 11.60 -4.48 -18.30
N ASP A 85 12.04 -4.55 -19.53
CA ASP A 85 13.44 -4.69 -19.96
C ASP A 85 14.31 -3.50 -19.58
N LEU A 86 13.73 -2.31 -19.49
CA LEU A 86 14.41 -1.08 -19.05
C LEU A 86 14.41 -0.87 -17.52
N TYR A 87 13.87 -1.81 -16.75
CA TYR A 87 13.86 -1.71 -15.30
C TYR A 87 15.28 -1.86 -14.73
N ASN A 88 15.84 -0.74 -14.28
CA ASN A 88 17.19 -0.67 -13.72
C ASN A 88 17.20 0.10 -12.39
N PRO A 89 16.87 -0.55 -11.27
CA PRO A 89 16.77 0.10 -9.97
C PRO A 89 18.13 0.60 -9.46
N VAL A 90 19.24 0.00 -9.89
CA VAL A 90 20.58 0.44 -9.52
C VAL A 90 20.87 1.83 -10.09
N LEU A 91 20.56 2.03 -11.37
CA LEU A 91 20.71 3.35 -12.01
C LEU A 91 19.79 4.38 -11.35
N TRP A 92 18.54 4.01 -11.08
CA TRP A 92 17.57 4.90 -10.44
C TRP A 92 18.02 5.34 -9.05
N ALA A 93 18.54 4.40 -8.25
CA ALA A 93 19.04 4.68 -6.90
C ALA A 93 20.21 5.66 -6.92
N LYS A 94 21.18 5.49 -7.85
CA LYS A 94 22.29 6.42 -8.03
C LYS A 94 21.81 7.83 -8.40
N GLN A 95 20.92 7.92 -9.38
CA GLN A 95 20.35 9.21 -9.80
C GLN A 95 19.56 9.89 -8.67
N ALA A 96 18.79 9.13 -7.90
CA ALA A 96 18.07 9.65 -6.75
C ALA A 96 19.04 10.20 -5.69
N LYS A 97 20.12 9.46 -5.41
CA LYS A 97 21.17 9.88 -4.48
C LYS A 97 21.89 11.14 -4.94
N GLU A 98 22.30 11.19 -6.20
CA GLU A 98 22.96 12.35 -6.82
C GLU A 98 22.05 13.58 -6.80
N ALA A 99 20.73 13.41 -6.99
CA ALA A 99 19.75 14.46 -6.86
C ALA A 99 19.51 14.95 -5.42
N GLY A 100 20.13 14.30 -4.41
CA GLY A 100 19.99 14.65 -3.00
C GLY A 100 18.74 14.06 -2.31
N MET A 101 18.06 13.12 -2.94
CA MET A 101 16.92 12.42 -2.33
C MET A 101 17.37 11.59 -1.13
N LYS A 102 16.48 11.40 -0.16
CA LYS A 102 16.72 10.70 1.09
C LYS A 102 15.99 9.36 1.18
N TYR A 103 14.91 9.21 0.44
CA TYR A 103 14.10 8.00 0.42
C TYR A 103 13.47 7.77 -0.94
N ALA A 104 13.01 6.55 -1.16
CA ALA A 104 12.17 6.19 -2.31
C ALA A 104 11.03 5.26 -1.89
N VAL A 105 9.89 5.43 -2.55
CA VAL A 105 8.69 4.61 -2.34
C VAL A 105 8.29 3.97 -3.67
N LEU A 106 8.03 2.66 -3.64
CA LEU A 106 7.57 1.91 -4.82
C LEU A 106 6.18 1.33 -4.55
N THR A 107 5.25 1.50 -5.48
CA THR A 107 3.99 0.77 -5.47
C THR A 107 4.24 -0.72 -5.69
N SER A 108 4.23 -1.51 -4.63
CA SER A 108 4.52 -2.96 -4.70
C SER A 108 3.35 -3.79 -5.25
N LYS A 109 2.13 -3.31 -5.05
CA LYS A 109 0.88 -3.91 -5.52
C LYS A 109 -0.19 -2.83 -5.63
N HIS A 110 -1.00 -2.86 -6.69
CA HIS A 110 -2.10 -1.92 -6.88
C HIS A 110 -3.46 -2.63 -6.83
N HIS A 111 -4.58 -1.90 -7.09
CA HIS A 111 -5.95 -2.42 -6.95
C HIS A 111 -6.29 -3.62 -7.84
N GLU A 112 -5.62 -3.78 -8.99
CA GLU A 112 -5.82 -4.91 -9.90
C GLU A 112 -5.25 -6.23 -9.37
N GLY A 113 -4.45 -6.17 -8.29
CA GLY A 113 -3.98 -7.33 -7.55
C GLY A 113 -2.64 -7.90 -8.01
N PHE A 114 -2.01 -7.34 -9.05
CA PHE A 114 -0.71 -7.78 -9.53
C PHE A 114 0.41 -7.41 -8.54
N CYS A 115 1.21 -8.41 -8.15
CA CYS A 115 2.32 -8.24 -7.22
C CYS A 115 3.63 -8.08 -7.99
N LEU A 116 4.36 -6.96 -7.79
CA LEU A 116 5.71 -6.80 -8.31
C LEU A 116 6.75 -7.63 -7.57
N PHE A 117 6.37 -8.24 -6.43
CA PHE A 117 7.20 -9.10 -5.57
C PHE A 117 6.78 -10.57 -5.65
N ASP A 118 7.63 -11.47 -5.18
CA ASP A 118 7.39 -12.92 -5.16
C ASP A 118 6.40 -13.33 -4.05
N SER A 119 5.12 -13.03 -4.24
CA SER A 119 4.06 -13.41 -3.31
C SER A 119 3.92 -14.94 -3.18
N LYS A 120 3.72 -15.42 -1.95
CA LYS A 120 3.40 -16.83 -1.67
C LYS A 120 1.89 -17.15 -1.79
N TYR A 121 1.05 -16.13 -1.97
CA TYR A 121 -0.41 -16.26 -1.91
C TYR A 121 -1.09 -16.18 -3.26
N THR A 122 -0.36 -15.84 -4.33
CA THR A 122 -0.93 -15.72 -5.68
C THR A 122 0.15 -15.93 -6.73
N ASP A 123 -0.25 -16.48 -7.88
CA ASP A 123 0.59 -16.55 -9.08
C ASP A 123 0.44 -15.30 -9.98
N TYR A 124 -0.44 -14.35 -9.62
CA TYR A 124 -0.57 -13.07 -10.30
C TYR A 124 0.53 -12.11 -9.84
N LYS A 125 1.76 -12.39 -10.25
CA LYS A 125 3.00 -11.75 -9.77
C LYS A 125 4.10 -11.71 -10.83
N ALA A 126 5.05 -10.81 -10.69
CA ALA A 126 6.13 -10.56 -11.65
C ALA A 126 7.01 -11.80 -11.91
N THR A 127 7.29 -12.61 -10.88
CA THR A 127 8.08 -13.84 -11.04
C THR A 127 7.40 -14.92 -11.88
N LYS A 128 6.13 -14.78 -12.20
CA LYS A 128 5.36 -15.68 -13.08
C LYS A 128 5.14 -15.11 -14.49
N THR A 129 5.56 -13.88 -14.74
CA THR A 129 5.57 -13.28 -16.09
C THR A 129 6.87 -13.60 -16.84
N GLN A 130 7.04 -13.03 -18.01
CA GLN A 130 8.27 -13.19 -18.82
C GLN A 130 9.53 -12.67 -18.08
N VAL A 131 9.38 -11.69 -17.21
CA VAL A 131 10.51 -11.08 -16.48
C VAL A 131 11.13 -12.02 -15.45
N LYS A 132 10.33 -12.91 -14.82
CA LYS A 132 10.79 -13.92 -13.83
C LYS A 132 11.64 -13.35 -12.69
N ARG A 133 11.45 -12.09 -12.32
CA ARG A 133 12.23 -11.36 -11.31
C ARG A 133 11.33 -10.86 -10.20
N ASP A 134 11.86 -10.77 -8.98
CA ASP A 134 11.23 -10.04 -7.86
C ASP A 134 11.68 -8.58 -7.92
N LEU A 135 10.85 -7.74 -8.54
CA LEU A 135 11.19 -6.35 -8.83
C LEU A 135 11.22 -5.49 -7.55
N VAL A 136 10.43 -5.83 -6.53
CA VAL A 136 10.48 -5.14 -5.24
C VAL A 136 11.76 -5.46 -4.50
N LYS A 137 12.18 -6.72 -4.48
CA LYS A 137 13.44 -7.12 -3.86
C LYS A 137 14.61 -6.36 -4.47
N GLU A 138 14.71 -6.35 -5.79
CA GLU A 138 15.78 -5.63 -6.50
C GLU A 138 15.76 -4.12 -6.23
N PHE A 139 14.57 -3.51 -6.17
CA PHE A 139 14.43 -2.11 -5.80
C PHE A 139 14.96 -1.84 -4.39
N VAL A 140 14.54 -2.63 -3.42
CA VAL A 140 14.94 -2.47 -2.01
C VAL A 140 16.46 -2.62 -1.86
N GLU A 141 17.05 -3.64 -2.50
CA GLU A 141 18.49 -3.89 -2.44
C GLU A 141 19.28 -2.71 -3.06
N ALA A 142 18.85 -2.23 -4.24
CA ALA A 142 19.53 -1.14 -4.95
C ALA A 142 19.49 0.19 -4.17
N PHE A 143 18.32 0.58 -3.68
CA PHE A 143 18.17 1.86 -2.98
C PHE A 143 18.85 1.85 -1.62
N ARG A 144 18.80 0.74 -0.88
CA ARG A 144 19.53 0.58 0.39
C ARG A 144 21.05 0.59 0.19
N ALA A 145 21.56 0.05 -0.92
CA ALA A 145 22.99 0.09 -1.24
C ALA A 145 23.51 1.53 -1.40
N GLU A 146 22.67 2.46 -1.87
CA GLU A 146 22.98 3.88 -1.94
C GLU A 146 22.69 4.66 -0.65
N GLY A 147 22.27 3.97 0.42
CA GLY A 147 21.94 4.57 1.71
C GLY A 147 20.66 5.40 1.70
N LEU A 148 19.69 5.05 0.82
CA LEU A 148 18.37 5.64 0.77
C LEU A 148 17.38 4.80 1.57
N GLU A 149 16.49 5.48 2.30
CA GLU A 149 15.36 4.80 2.96
C GLU A 149 14.33 4.31 1.93
N VAL A 150 13.65 3.19 2.24
CA VAL A 150 12.75 2.54 1.30
C VAL A 150 11.37 2.30 1.94
N GLY A 151 10.32 2.70 1.25
CA GLY A 151 8.94 2.48 1.61
C GLY A 151 8.09 1.88 0.48
#